data_64de4879e97aa7f20d342b0be10417f4
#
_entry.id   64de4879e97aa7f20d342b0be10417f4
#
_cell.length_a   1.000
_cell.length_b   1.000
_cell.length_c   1.000
_cell.angle_alpha   90.00
_cell.angle_beta   90.00
_cell.angle_gamma   90.00
#
_symmetry.space_group_name_H-M   'P 1'
#
loop_
_entity.id
_entity.type
_entity.pdbx_description
1 polymer ?
#
loop_
_entity_poly.entity_id
_entity_poly.type
_entity_poly.pdbx_seq_one_letter_code
_entity_poly.pdbx_strand_id
1 'polypeptide(L)'
;MQDIVRQLEEKRAQARLGGGQRRIDSQHAKGKLTARERIEVLLDEGSFEEWDMFVEHDCNEFGMAEQKVPGDGVITGHGTIDGKEVFVFSQDFTVFGGSLSAAHARKIVKVMEQAMKVGAPVIGLNDSGGARIQEGVASLAGYADVFQLNVMASGVVPQISLIMGPCAGGAVYSPAMTDFIFMVKDSSYMFVTGPDVVKTVTHEEVTHEELGGAITHTTTSGVADLAFEDDVDALLQLRRFMGFLPSSNREQPPKRETSDPEDRPEPSLDTLVPANPNKPYDMKELIEKIVDEGEFFELQPAYAGNIVIGFARISGRPVGIVANQPMVLAGCLDIDSAKKGARFVRFCDCFNIPIVTFVDVPGFLPGTDQEYNGIIKHGAKLLFAYAEATVPKVTVITRKAYGGAYDVMSSKHLRGDANYAWPTAEIAVMGSKGAVEIIFRQDIGEPEKIEQRTQEYQERFANPFVAGSLGFIDDVIMPRNTRRRISRALRLLENKKLENPWKKHANIPL
;
A
#
# COMPACT_ATOMS: atom_id res chain seq x y z
N MET A 1 -31.28 -36.72 -20.50
CA MET A 1 -30.30 -35.63 -20.56
C MET A 1 -30.94 -34.26 -20.28
N GLN A 2 -32.00 -33.85 -20.99
CA GLN A 2 -32.69 -32.56 -20.80
C GLN A 2 -33.17 -32.34 -19.36
N ASP A 3 -33.76 -33.36 -18.70
CA ASP A 3 -34.22 -33.26 -17.31
C ASP A 3 -33.05 -33.09 -16.30
N ILE A 4 -31.91 -33.72 -16.58
CA ILE A 4 -30.71 -33.58 -15.76
C ILE A 4 -30.11 -32.18 -15.87
N VAL A 5 -30.07 -31.63 -17.10
CA VAL A 5 -29.61 -30.27 -17.34
C VAL A 5 -30.54 -29.27 -16.67
N ARG A 6 -31.85 -29.45 -16.76
CA ARG A 6 -32.82 -28.59 -16.02
C ARG A 6 -32.61 -28.63 -14.53
N GLN A 7 -32.40 -29.81 -13.93
CA GLN A 7 -32.11 -29.94 -12.49
C GLN A 7 -30.80 -29.21 -12.09
N LEU A 8 -29.79 -29.26 -12.96
CA LEU A 8 -28.54 -28.50 -12.73
C LEU A 8 -28.80 -27.00 -12.75
N GLU A 9 -29.56 -26.49 -13.72
CA GLU A 9 -29.91 -25.07 -13.80
C GLU A 9 -30.72 -24.60 -12.59
N GLU A 10 -31.70 -25.41 -12.13
CA GLU A 10 -32.49 -25.14 -10.93
C GLU A 10 -31.60 -25.06 -9.68
N LYS A 11 -30.66 -26.00 -9.49
CA LYS A 11 -29.70 -25.98 -8.39
C LYS A 11 -28.77 -24.77 -8.44
N ARG A 12 -28.28 -24.43 -9.63
CA ARG A 12 -27.46 -23.22 -9.80
C ARG A 12 -28.23 -21.95 -9.50
N ALA A 13 -29.47 -21.84 -9.97
CA ALA A 13 -30.34 -20.71 -9.66
C ALA A 13 -30.58 -20.55 -8.16
N GLN A 14 -30.81 -21.66 -7.45
CA GLN A 14 -30.96 -21.68 -6.00
C GLN A 14 -29.65 -21.23 -5.31
N ALA A 15 -28.50 -21.74 -5.71
CA ALA A 15 -27.21 -21.36 -5.14
C ALA A 15 -26.91 -19.86 -5.34
N ARG A 16 -27.31 -19.28 -6.48
CA ARG A 16 -27.12 -17.84 -6.76
C ARG A 16 -27.97 -16.93 -5.87
N LEU A 17 -29.06 -17.42 -5.31
CA LEU A 17 -29.89 -16.63 -4.40
C LEU A 17 -29.25 -16.43 -3.00
N GLY A 18 -28.22 -17.20 -2.66
CA GLY A 18 -27.56 -17.11 -1.35
C GLY A 18 -28.56 -17.15 -0.21
N GLY A 19 -28.64 -16.09 0.59
CA GLY A 19 -29.58 -15.96 1.70
C GLY A 19 -31.05 -15.66 1.30
N GLY A 20 -31.35 -15.58 0.01
CA GLY A 20 -32.68 -15.35 -0.55
C GLY A 20 -32.99 -13.88 -0.88
N GLN A 21 -33.97 -13.69 -1.76
CA GLN A 21 -34.31 -12.38 -2.35
C GLN A 21 -34.51 -11.28 -1.31
N ARG A 22 -35.22 -11.55 -0.24
CA ARG A 22 -35.45 -10.55 0.83
C ARG A 22 -34.15 -9.96 1.41
N ARG A 23 -33.13 -10.81 1.57
CA ARG A 23 -31.81 -10.36 2.10
C ARG A 23 -31.01 -9.62 1.04
N ILE A 24 -31.13 -10.03 -0.24
CA ILE A 24 -30.57 -9.31 -1.38
C ILE A 24 -31.16 -7.90 -1.44
N ASP A 25 -32.48 -7.76 -1.41
CA ASP A 25 -33.17 -6.47 -1.40
C ASP A 25 -32.72 -5.58 -0.24
N SER A 26 -32.45 -6.19 0.94
CA SER A 26 -31.94 -5.46 2.09
C SER A 26 -30.49 -4.95 1.91
N GLN A 27 -29.64 -5.64 1.14
CA GLN A 27 -28.31 -5.15 0.76
C GLN A 27 -28.45 -3.96 -0.19
N HIS A 28 -29.24 -4.09 -1.24
CA HIS A 28 -29.47 -3.02 -2.20
C HIS A 28 -30.08 -1.78 -1.56
N ALA A 29 -31.01 -1.94 -0.61
CA ALA A 29 -31.60 -0.81 0.14
C ALA A 29 -30.57 -0.03 0.97
N LYS A 30 -29.41 -0.62 1.27
CA LYS A 30 -28.27 0.00 1.95
C LYS A 30 -27.22 0.57 0.95
N GLY A 31 -27.50 0.56 -0.34
CA GLY A 31 -26.55 0.97 -1.37
C GLY A 31 -25.39 0.00 -1.62
N LYS A 32 -25.49 -1.25 -1.12
CA LYS A 32 -24.44 -2.28 -1.27
C LYS A 32 -24.78 -3.24 -2.40
N LEU A 33 -23.79 -3.66 -3.14
CA LEU A 33 -23.88 -4.79 -4.05
C LEU A 33 -23.89 -6.11 -3.29
N THR A 34 -24.45 -7.16 -3.90
CA THR A 34 -24.28 -8.54 -3.44
C THR A 34 -22.87 -9.03 -3.71
N ALA A 35 -22.47 -10.10 -3.02
CA ALA A 35 -21.15 -10.72 -3.21
C ALA A 35 -20.91 -11.14 -4.68
N ARG A 36 -21.95 -11.57 -5.39
CA ARG A 36 -21.87 -11.96 -6.79
C ARG A 36 -21.74 -10.76 -7.72
N GLU A 37 -22.56 -9.74 -7.53
CA GLU A 37 -22.50 -8.51 -8.32
C GLU A 37 -21.13 -7.82 -8.17
N ARG A 38 -20.51 -7.87 -7.00
CA ARG A 38 -19.15 -7.37 -6.78
C ARG A 38 -18.12 -8.06 -7.67
N ILE A 39 -18.20 -9.38 -7.81
CA ILE A 39 -17.32 -10.16 -8.70
C ILE A 39 -17.59 -9.78 -10.17
N GLU A 40 -18.85 -9.61 -10.57
CA GLU A 40 -19.23 -9.23 -11.93
C GLU A 40 -18.71 -7.85 -12.32
N VAL A 41 -18.67 -6.89 -11.39
CA VAL A 41 -18.06 -5.56 -11.61
C VAL A 41 -16.54 -5.62 -11.61
N LEU A 42 -15.94 -6.46 -10.76
CA LEU A 42 -14.49 -6.56 -10.62
C LEU A 42 -13.81 -7.22 -11.81
N LEU A 43 -14.35 -8.32 -12.29
CA LEU A 43 -13.73 -9.16 -13.32
C LEU A 43 -14.17 -8.76 -14.73
N ASP A 44 -13.40 -9.19 -15.72
CA ASP A 44 -13.76 -9.04 -17.13
C ASP A 44 -15.02 -9.85 -17.43
N GLU A 45 -15.90 -9.30 -18.27
CA GLU A 45 -17.17 -9.92 -18.60
C GLU A 45 -16.98 -11.35 -19.12
N GLY A 46 -17.70 -12.29 -18.50
CA GLY A 46 -17.67 -13.71 -18.89
C GLY A 46 -16.41 -14.48 -18.50
N SER A 47 -15.47 -13.87 -17.79
CA SER A 47 -14.22 -14.54 -17.39
C SER A 47 -14.32 -15.34 -16.09
N PHE A 48 -15.36 -15.15 -15.30
CA PHE A 48 -15.46 -15.75 -13.96
C PHE A 48 -15.79 -17.25 -14.02
N GLU A 49 -14.90 -18.06 -13.48
CA GLU A 49 -15.09 -19.50 -13.24
C GLU A 49 -15.28 -19.74 -11.72
N GLU A 50 -16.54 -20.00 -11.34
CA GLU A 50 -16.90 -20.24 -9.94
C GLU A 50 -16.54 -21.64 -9.49
N TRP A 51 -15.90 -21.76 -8.34
CA TRP A 51 -15.57 -23.03 -7.69
C TRP A 51 -16.41 -23.25 -6.43
N ASP A 52 -16.73 -24.52 -6.17
CA ASP A 52 -17.38 -24.96 -4.94
C ASP A 52 -18.76 -24.29 -4.68
N MET A 53 -19.50 -23.97 -5.77
CA MET A 53 -20.84 -23.37 -5.70
C MET A 53 -21.81 -24.18 -4.83
N PHE A 54 -21.66 -25.50 -4.78
CA PHE A 54 -22.57 -26.42 -4.09
C PHE A 54 -22.08 -26.88 -2.72
N VAL A 55 -20.93 -26.37 -2.26
CA VAL A 55 -20.40 -26.70 -0.93
C VAL A 55 -21.33 -26.14 0.15
N GLU A 56 -21.63 -26.96 1.15
CA GLU A 56 -22.42 -26.61 2.31
C GLU A 56 -21.61 -26.88 3.58
N HIS A 57 -22.02 -26.27 4.70
CA HIS A 57 -21.39 -26.55 6.01
C HIS A 57 -21.81 -27.93 6.55
N ASP A 58 -20.98 -28.48 7.43
CA ASP A 58 -21.21 -29.79 8.07
C ASP A 58 -21.86 -29.70 9.46
N CYS A 59 -22.15 -28.49 9.94
CA CYS A 59 -22.70 -28.25 11.27
C CYS A 59 -24.15 -28.77 11.38
N ASN A 60 -24.42 -29.53 12.43
CA ASN A 60 -25.75 -30.09 12.73
C ASN A 60 -26.33 -29.58 14.05
N GLU A 61 -25.55 -28.80 14.80
CA GLU A 61 -25.96 -28.24 16.09
C GLU A 61 -26.78 -26.95 15.91
N PHE A 62 -27.52 -26.56 16.92
CA PHE A 62 -28.28 -25.30 16.98
C PHE A 62 -29.22 -25.06 15.77
N GLY A 63 -29.85 -26.14 15.25
CA GLY A 63 -30.75 -26.04 14.08
C GLY A 63 -30.07 -25.78 12.75
N MET A 64 -28.75 -25.95 12.68
CA MET A 64 -28.01 -25.74 11.44
C MET A 64 -28.23 -26.87 10.41
N ALA A 65 -28.64 -28.06 10.84
CA ALA A 65 -28.91 -29.18 9.95
C ALA A 65 -29.97 -28.85 8.87
N GLU A 66 -30.99 -28.07 9.23
CA GLU A 66 -32.07 -27.64 8.33
C GLU A 66 -31.76 -26.32 7.60
N GLN A 67 -30.64 -25.68 7.88
CA GLN A 67 -30.26 -24.40 7.29
C GLN A 67 -29.05 -24.53 6.38
N LYS A 68 -29.12 -25.46 5.44
CA LYS A 68 -28.07 -25.66 4.42
C LYS A 68 -28.24 -24.67 3.28
N VAL A 69 -27.19 -23.85 3.02
CA VAL A 69 -27.16 -22.89 1.92
C VAL A 69 -25.98 -23.22 1.02
N PRO A 70 -26.20 -23.54 -0.27
CA PRO A 70 -25.11 -23.80 -1.21
C PRO A 70 -24.15 -22.62 -1.31
N GLY A 71 -22.85 -22.91 -1.32
CA GLY A 71 -21.78 -21.90 -1.31
C GLY A 71 -21.36 -21.43 0.07
N ASP A 72 -22.14 -21.69 1.10
CA ASP A 72 -21.89 -21.44 2.53
C ASP A 72 -21.33 -20.04 2.84
N GLY A 73 -21.91 -19.00 2.22
CA GLY A 73 -21.62 -17.60 2.53
C GLY A 73 -20.33 -17.05 1.95
N VAL A 74 -19.71 -17.73 0.98
CA VAL A 74 -18.60 -17.18 0.21
C VAL A 74 -18.62 -17.68 -1.23
N ILE A 75 -18.44 -16.77 -2.17
CA ILE A 75 -18.29 -17.07 -3.59
C ILE A 75 -16.79 -17.08 -3.89
N THR A 76 -16.30 -18.16 -4.49
CA THR A 76 -14.87 -18.37 -4.73
C THR A 76 -14.63 -18.81 -6.18
N GLY A 77 -13.50 -18.43 -6.74
CA GLY A 77 -13.11 -18.81 -8.08
C GLY A 77 -11.98 -17.95 -8.62
N HIS A 78 -11.88 -17.92 -9.93
CA HIS A 78 -10.90 -17.11 -10.64
C HIS A 78 -11.51 -16.48 -11.90
N GLY A 79 -10.81 -15.51 -12.44
CA GLY A 79 -11.18 -14.83 -13.68
C GLY A 79 -10.09 -13.84 -14.06
N THR A 80 -10.38 -12.90 -14.95
CA THR A 80 -9.39 -11.94 -15.40
C THR A 80 -9.74 -10.51 -15.04
N ILE A 81 -8.71 -9.68 -14.87
CA ILE A 81 -8.79 -8.22 -14.84
C ILE A 81 -7.87 -7.71 -15.95
N ASP A 82 -8.44 -7.05 -16.95
CA ASP A 82 -7.72 -6.60 -18.15
C ASP A 82 -6.86 -7.72 -18.78
N GLY A 83 -7.47 -8.92 -18.86
CA GLY A 83 -6.88 -10.13 -19.41
C GLY A 83 -5.86 -10.85 -18.52
N LYS A 84 -5.59 -10.37 -17.30
CA LYS A 84 -4.69 -11.04 -16.35
C LYS A 84 -5.46 -11.87 -15.35
N GLU A 85 -4.99 -13.08 -15.13
CA GLU A 85 -5.58 -14.03 -14.18
C GLU A 85 -5.50 -13.50 -12.74
N VAL A 86 -6.62 -13.58 -12.03
CA VAL A 86 -6.73 -13.29 -10.60
C VAL A 86 -7.63 -14.31 -9.91
N PHE A 87 -7.35 -14.59 -8.66
CA PHE A 87 -8.18 -15.41 -7.80
C PHE A 87 -8.97 -14.53 -6.84
N VAL A 88 -10.25 -14.85 -6.66
CA VAL A 88 -11.15 -14.03 -5.87
C VAL A 88 -11.97 -14.87 -4.91
N PHE A 89 -12.19 -14.33 -3.72
CA PHE A 89 -13.26 -14.76 -2.84
C PHE A 89 -14.10 -13.55 -2.43
N SER A 90 -15.42 -13.71 -2.41
CA SER A 90 -16.37 -12.66 -2.02
C SER A 90 -17.31 -13.19 -0.96
N GLN A 91 -17.23 -12.64 0.25
CA GLN A 91 -18.08 -13.04 1.36
C GLN A 91 -19.51 -12.52 1.18
N ASP A 92 -20.48 -13.40 1.35
CA ASP A 92 -21.89 -13.11 1.16
C ASP A 92 -22.58 -12.86 2.50
N PHE A 93 -22.78 -11.60 2.84
CA PHE A 93 -23.43 -11.19 4.08
C PHE A 93 -24.89 -11.66 4.17
N THR A 94 -25.52 -12.01 3.05
CA THR A 94 -26.89 -12.54 3.04
C THR A 94 -26.99 -13.93 3.65
N VAL A 95 -25.86 -14.68 3.71
CA VAL A 95 -25.77 -16.04 4.25
C VAL A 95 -25.06 -16.01 5.60
N PHE A 96 -25.80 -16.18 6.68
CA PHE A 96 -25.29 -16.16 8.06
C PHE A 96 -24.40 -14.94 8.40
N GLY A 97 -24.71 -13.78 7.81
CA GLY A 97 -23.89 -12.57 7.99
C GLY A 97 -22.46 -12.68 7.45
N GLY A 98 -22.23 -13.51 6.44
CA GLY A 98 -20.91 -13.77 5.88
C GLY A 98 -19.93 -14.43 6.87
N SER A 99 -20.44 -15.02 7.96
CA SER A 99 -19.61 -15.61 9.01
C SER A 99 -18.84 -16.82 8.49
N LEU A 100 -17.59 -16.94 8.93
CA LEU A 100 -16.68 -17.99 8.50
C LEU A 100 -16.94 -19.29 9.24
N SER A 101 -17.33 -20.32 8.49
CA SER A 101 -17.40 -21.73 8.90
C SER A 101 -16.13 -22.49 8.49
N ALA A 102 -15.99 -23.73 8.90
CA ALA A 102 -14.94 -24.61 8.41
C ALA A 102 -15.03 -24.81 6.88
N ALA A 103 -16.24 -24.99 6.32
CA ALA A 103 -16.46 -25.15 4.88
C ALA A 103 -16.14 -23.84 4.11
N HIS A 104 -16.59 -22.71 4.60
CA HIS A 104 -16.27 -21.37 4.06
C HIS A 104 -14.74 -21.16 4.01
N ALA A 105 -14.04 -21.47 5.10
CA ALA A 105 -12.59 -21.37 5.15
C ALA A 105 -11.89 -22.28 4.13
N ARG A 106 -12.30 -23.55 4.00
CA ARG A 106 -11.73 -24.49 3.02
C ARG A 106 -11.85 -23.97 1.58
N LYS A 107 -12.93 -23.28 1.24
CA LYS A 107 -13.09 -22.66 -0.09
C LYS A 107 -12.08 -21.54 -0.32
N ILE A 108 -11.88 -20.67 0.67
CA ILE A 108 -10.87 -19.59 0.59
C ILE A 108 -9.46 -20.18 0.51
N VAL A 109 -9.12 -21.16 1.35
CA VAL A 109 -7.84 -21.87 1.34
C VAL A 109 -7.54 -22.45 -0.05
N LYS A 110 -8.50 -23.12 -0.65
CA LYS A 110 -8.35 -23.71 -2.01
C LYS A 110 -8.00 -22.67 -3.06
N VAL A 111 -8.66 -21.51 -3.03
CA VAL A 111 -8.39 -20.38 -3.93
C VAL A 111 -6.97 -19.84 -3.73
N MET A 112 -6.57 -19.62 -2.48
CA MET A 112 -5.24 -19.10 -2.15
C MET A 112 -4.11 -20.07 -2.53
N GLU A 113 -4.27 -21.35 -2.24
CA GLU A 113 -3.30 -22.38 -2.63
C GLU A 113 -3.12 -22.43 -4.14
N GLN A 114 -4.20 -22.37 -4.90
CA GLN A 114 -4.14 -22.42 -6.35
C GLN A 114 -3.50 -21.13 -6.92
N ALA A 115 -3.81 -19.97 -6.38
CA ALA A 115 -3.19 -18.71 -6.76
C ALA A 115 -1.66 -18.77 -6.62
N MET A 116 -1.16 -19.31 -5.51
CA MET A 116 0.29 -19.49 -5.30
C MET A 116 0.91 -20.48 -6.29
N LYS A 117 0.20 -21.57 -6.63
CA LYS A 117 0.69 -22.58 -7.58
C LYS A 117 0.87 -22.01 -8.99
N VAL A 118 -0.09 -21.21 -9.45
CA VAL A 118 -0.05 -20.64 -10.80
C VAL A 118 0.68 -19.29 -10.85
N GLY A 119 0.81 -18.58 -9.73
CA GLY A 119 1.42 -17.27 -9.66
C GLY A 119 0.46 -16.17 -10.11
N ALA A 120 -0.69 -16.05 -9.44
CA ALA A 120 -1.69 -15.04 -9.69
C ALA A 120 -2.13 -14.34 -8.40
N PRO A 121 -2.54 -13.06 -8.45
CA PRO A 121 -2.99 -12.31 -7.28
C PRO A 121 -4.22 -12.93 -6.62
N VAL A 122 -4.36 -12.69 -5.31
CA VAL A 122 -5.56 -13.02 -4.53
C VAL A 122 -6.26 -11.74 -4.12
N ILE A 123 -7.56 -11.64 -4.42
CA ILE A 123 -8.41 -10.52 -4.04
C ILE A 123 -9.52 -11.02 -3.13
N GLY A 124 -9.55 -10.50 -1.91
CA GLY A 124 -10.62 -10.74 -0.94
C GLY A 124 -11.62 -9.58 -0.93
N LEU A 125 -12.89 -9.87 -1.22
CA LEU A 125 -14.00 -8.94 -1.04
C LEU A 125 -14.67 -9.30 0.29
N ASN A 126 -14.34 -8.54 1.33
CA ASN A 126 -14.64 -8.88 2.72
C ASN A 126 -15.94 -8.23 3.20
N ASP A 127 -16.87 -9.04 3.67
CA ASP A 127 -18.15 -8.62 4.24
C ASP A 127 -18.64 -9.69 5.21
N SER A 128 -18.12 -9.67 6.47
CA SER A 128 -18.28 -10.77 7.41
C SER A 128 -18.44 -10.30 8.85
N GLY A 129 -19.39 -10.88 9.55
CA GLY A 129 -19.56 -10.71 10.99
C GLY A 129 -18.53 -11.45 11.86
N GLY A 130 -17.58 -12.18 11.27
CA GLY A 130 -16.55 -12.91 12.00
C GLY A 130 -16.75 -14.42 12.01
N ALA A 131 -16.36 -15.09 13.09
CA ALA A 131 -16.48 -16.54 13.24
C ALA A 131 -17.95 -17.00 13.36
N ARG A 132 -18.31 -18.10 12.69
CA ARG A 132 -19.62 -18.74 12.84
C ARG A 132 -19.69 -19.45 14.20
N ILE A 133 -20.33 -18.82 15.16
CA ILE A 133 -20.34 -19.29 16.57
C ILE A 133 -20.97 -20.66 16.76
N GLN A 134 -21.90 -21.06 15.89
CA GLN A 134 -22.53 -22.39 15.94
C GLN A 134 -21.54 -23.53 15.66
N GLU A 135 -20.41 -23.25 15.01
CA GLU A 135 -19.36 -24.24 14.75
C GLU A 135 -18.23 -24.22 15.79
N GLY A 136 -18.28 -23.28 16.73
CA GLY A 136 -17.29 -23.20 17.81
C GLY A 136 -15.85 -23.11 17.33
N VAL A 137 -14.96 -23.93 17.89
CA VAL A 137 -13.54 -23.91 17.59
C VAL A 137 -13.18 -24.30 16.14
N ALA A 138 -14.06 -25.01 15.43
CA ALA A 138 -13.84 -25.35 14.03
C ALA A 138 -13.79 -24.10 13.13
N SER A 139 -14.59 -23.09 13.45
CA SER A 139 -14.52 -21.79 12.79
C SER A 139 -13.16 -21.08 13.03
N LEU A 140 -12.64 -21.15 14.26
CA LEU A 140 -11.32 -20.58 14.59
C LEU A 140 -10.18 -21.31 13.88
N ALA A 141 -10.27 -22.63 13.78
CA ALA A 141 -9.30 -23.41 12.99
C ALA A 141 -9.30 -23.00 11.53
N GLY A 142 -10.48 -22.77 10.93
CA GLY A 142 -10.61 -22.25 9.57
C GLY A 142 -9.95 -20.89 9.39
N TYR A 143 -10.08 -19.97 10.36
CA TYR A 143 -9.34 -18.70 10.33
C TYR A 143 -7.82 -18.93 10.37
N ALA A 144 -7.34 -19.83 11.24
CA ALA A 144 -5.92 -20.13 11.34
C ALA A 144 -5.33 -20.67 10.02
N ASP A 145 -6.07 -21.52 9.30
CA ASP A 145 -5.68 -22.03 7.99
C ASP A 145 -5.54 -20.89 6.96
N VAL A 146 -6.49 -19.94 6.93
CA VAL A 146 -6.42 -18.76 6.07
C VAL A 146 -5.23 -17.87 6.45
N PHE A 147 -5.00 -17.62 7.75
CA PHE A 147 -3.88 -16.81 8.23
C PHE A 147 -2.53 -17.41 7.83
N GLN A 148 -2.39 -18.72 7.96
CA GLN A 148 -1.17 -19.41 7.53
C GLN A 148 -0.90 -19.18 6.05
N LEU A 149 -1.93 -19.24 5.20
CA LEU A 149 -1.77 -19.01 3.76
C LEU A 149 -1.50 -17.55 3.42
N ASN A 150 -2.08 -16.58 4.17
CA ASN A 150 -1.69 -15.17 4.01
C ASN A 150 -0.17 -14.99 4.21
N VAL A 151 0.40 -15.64 5.24
CA VAL A 151 1.84 -15.60 5.52
C VAL A 151 2.64 -16.28 4.42
N MET A 152 2.22 -17.45 3.94
CA MET A 152 2.92 -18.18 2.87
C MET A 152 2.85 -17.44 1.52
N ALA A 153 1.75 -16.75 1.23
CA ALA A 153 1.56 -15.97 0.01
C ALA A 153 2.28 -14.61 0.03
N SER A 154 2.63 -14.11 1.22
CA SER A 154 3.29 -12.81 1.39
C SER A 154 4.62 -12.74 0.61
N GLY A 155 4.73 -11.77 -0.29
CA GLY A 155 5.87 -11.62 -1.19
C GLY A 155 5.95 -12.67 -2.31
N VAL A 156 4.95 -13.54 -2.46
CA VAL A 156 4.87 -14.55 -3.54
C VAL A 156 3.87 -14.13 -4.59
N VAL A 157 2.65 -13.80 -4.20
CA VAL A 157 1.60 -13.23 -5.04
C VAL A 157 1.01 -12.00 -4.35
N PRO A 158 0.62 -10.96 -5.08
CA PRO A 158 -0.08 -9.82 -4.50
C PRO A 158 -1.37 -10.25 -3.82
N GLN A 159 -1.61 -9.75 -2.61
CA GLN A 159 -2.80 -9.99 -1.82
C GLN A 159 -3.50 -8.66 -1.54
N ILE A 160 -4.73 -8.50 -1.99
CA ILE A 160 -5.49 -7.27 -1.81
C ILE A 160 -6.79 -7.58 -1.08
N SER A 161 -7.09 -6.79 -0.05
CA SER A 161 -8.36 -6.86 0.68
C SER A 161 -9.18 -5.61 0.41
N LEU A 162 -10.41 -5.79 -0.05
CA LEU A 162 -11.39 -4.74 -0.17
C LEU A 162 -12.51 -4.99 0.85
N ILE A 163 -12.63 -4.12 1.83
CA ILE A 163 -13.61 -4.23 2.90
C ILE A 163 -14.89 -3.51 2.45
N MET A 164 -15.95 -4.27 2.27
CA MET A 164 -17.21 -3.83 1.65
C MET A 164 -18.41 -3.97 2.60
N GLY A 165 -18.14 -4.21 3.86
CA GLY A 165 -19.13 -4.35 4.91
C GLY A 165 -18.47 -4.54 6.26
N PRO A 166 -19.17 -5.08 7.28
CA PRO A 166 -18.57 -5.46 8.53
C PRO A 166 -17.36 -6.40 8.34
N CYS A 167 -16.31 -6.16 9.11
CA CYS A 167 -15.14 -7.03 9.23
C CYS A 167 -14.70 -7.00 10.70
N ALA A 168 -15.16 -7.97 11.49
CA ALA A 168 -15.05 -7.93 12.95
C ALA A 168 -14.39 -9.17 13.53
N GLY A 169 -13.72 -9.02 14.67
CA GLY A 169 -13.09 -10.11 15.39
C GLY A 169 -11.99 -10.79 14.59
N GLY A 170 -12.04 -12.11 14.46
CA GLY A 170 -11.05 -12.88 13.68
C GLY A 170 -10.95 -12.47 12.21
N ALA A 171 -12.01 -11.90 11.65
CA ALA A 171 -12.04 -11.48 10.25
C ALA A 171 -11.06 -10.36 9.90
N VAL A 172 -10.60 -9.55 10.87
CA VAL A 172 -9.69 -8.41 10.61
C VAL A 172 -8.24 -8.82 10.39
N TYR A 173 -7.83 -9.97 10.90
CA TYR A 173 -6.41 -10.35 10.87
C TYR A 173 -5.95 -10.82 9.49
N SER A 174 -6.80 -11.51 8.72
CA SER A 174 -6.45 -11.87 7.35
C SER A 174 -6.20 -10.62 6.48
N PRO A 175 -7.12 -9.63 6.40
CA PRO A 175 -6.82 -8.37 5.72
C PRO A 175 -5.58 -7.66 6.23
N ALA A 176 -5.34 -7.63 7.53
CA ALA A 176 -4.16 -6.98 8.12
C ALA A 176 -2.82 -7.60 7.67
N MET A 177 -2.82 -8.86 7.24
CA MET A 177 -1.64 -9.54 6.69
C MET A 177 -1.52 -9.44 5.16
N THR A 178 -2.54 -8.93 4.46
CA THR A 178 -2.47 -8.69 3.02
C THR A 178 -1.63 -7.45 2.70
N ASP A 179 -1.30 -7.25 1.44
CA ASP A 179 -0.41 -6.17 1.02
C ASP A 179 -1.08 -4.80 1.08
N PHE A 180 -2.37 -4.72 0.67
CA PHE A 180 -3.17 -3.50 0.66
C PHE A 180 -4.58 -3.74 1.16
N ILE A 181 -5.11 -2.75 1.87
CA ILE A 181 -6.47 -2.74 2.40
C ILE A 181 -7.20 -1.51 1.87
N PHE A 182 -8.27 -1.73 1.13
CA PHE A 182 -9.18 -0.70 0.67
C PHE A 182 -10.52 -0.82 1.39
N MET A 183 -11.17 0.29 1.65
CA MET A 183 -12.44 0.33 2.38
C MET A 183 -13.49 1.15 1.63
N VAL A 184 -14.77 0.82 1.83
CA VAL A 184 -15.91 1.61 1.36
C VAL A 184 -16.42 2.47 2.50
N LYS A 185 -16.60 3.78 2.28
CA LYS A 185 -17.09 4.71 3.29
C LYS A 185 -18.51 4.36 3.74
N ASP A 186 -18.84 4.68 4.97
CA ASP A 186 -20.18 4.59 5.58
C ASP A 186 -20.84 3.19 5.56
N SER A 187 -20.20 2.18 4.97
CA SER A 187 -20.73 0.82 4.85
C SER A 187 -19.77 -0.26 5.32
N SER A 188 -18.49 0.04 5.46
CA SER A 188 -17.47 -0.91 5.90
C SER A 188 -16.81 -0.52 7.22
N TYR A 189 -16.55 -1.51 8.04
CA TYR A 189 -15.94 -1.33 9.36
C TYR A 189 -14.93 -2.44 9.63
N MET A 190 -13.82 -2.09 10.27
CA MET A 190 -12.83 -3.04 10.79
C MET A 190 -12.57 -2.75 12.27
N PHE A 191 -12.79 -3.74 13.13
CA PHE A 191 -12.43 -3.64 14.56
C PHE A 191 -12.26 -5.02 15.18
N VAL A 192 -11.45 -5.12 16.22
CA VAL A 192 -11.26 -6.38 16.97
C VAL A 192 -12.56 -6.74 17.70
N THR A 193 -13.18 -5.73 18.33
CA THR A 193 -14.49 -5.86 18.98
C THR A 193 -15.34 -4.64 18.68
N GLY A 194 -16.65 -4.82 18.53
CA GLY A 194 -17.57 -3.74 18.21
C GLY A 194 -17.83 -2.77 19.37
N PRO A 195 -18.56 -1.66 19.10
CA PRO A 195 -18.83 -0.60 20.06
C PRO A 195 -19.48 -1.06 21.38
N ASP A 196 -20.37 -2.06 21.34
CA ASP A 196 -21.03 -2.57 22.54
C ASP A 196 -20.05 -3.23 23.53
N VAL A 197 -19.05 -3.95 23.01
CA VAL A 197 -18.00 -4.57 23.84
C VAL A 197 -17.06 -3.49 24.37
N VAL A 198 -16.68 -2.50 23.53
CA VAL A 198 -15.88 -1.35 23.96
C VAL A 198 -16.57 -0.61 25.11
N LYS A 199 -17.87 -0.30 24.98
CA LYS A 199 -18.65 0.34 26.04
C LYS A 199 -18.68 -0.49 27.33
N THR A 200 -18.81 -1.80 27.21
CA THR A 200 -18.88 -2.69 28.39
C THR A 200 -17.53 -2.78 29.12
N VAL A 201 -16.40 -2.80 28.38
CA VAL A 201 -15.07 -3.07 28.94
C VAL A 201 -14.33 -1.78 29.32
N THR A 202 -14.37 -0.78 28.45
CA THR A 202 -13.60 0.48 28.64
C THR A 202 -14.47 1.67 29.05
N HIS A 203 -15.81 1.51 29.00
CA HIS A 203 -16.79 2.57 29.24
C HIS A 203 -16.75 3.73 28.22
N GLU A 204 -16.11 3.53 27.08
CA GLU A 204 -16.09 4.50 25.97
C GLU A 204 -17.38 4.34 25.14
N GLU A 205 -17.97 5.48 24.76
CA GLU A 205 -19.11 5.51 23.84
C GLU A 205 -18.63 5.95 22.46
N VAL A 206 -18.66 5.02 21.50
CA VAL A 206 -18.21 5.25 20.12
C VAL A 206 -19.21 4.60 19.15
N THR A 207 -19.36 5.20 17.99
CA THR A 207 -20.09 4.60 16.87
C THR A 207 -19.20 3.59 16.12
N HIS A 208 -19.80 2.79 15.24
CA HIS A 208 -19.04 1.90 14.34
C HIS A 208 -18.05 2.67 13.46
N GLU A 209 -18.49 3.82 12.94
CA GLU A 209 -17.67 4.66 12.07
C GLU A 209 -16.48 5.30 12.81
N GLU A 210 -16.72 5.81 14.02
CA GLU A 210 -15.65 6.39 14.85
C GLU A 210 -14.64 5.33 15.32
N LEU A 211 -15.10 4.12 15.64
CA LEU A 211 -14.22 3.05 16.12
C LEU A 211 -13.37 2.43 15.00
N GLY A 212 -13.98 2.15 13.86
CA GLY A 212 -13.32 1.37 12.81
C GLY A 212 -13.85 1.60 11.40
N GLY A 213 -14.42 2.75 11.12
CA GLY A 213 -14.86 3.12 9.77
C GLY A 213 -13.71 3.43 8.83
N ALA A 214 -14.03 3.58 7.56
CA ALA A 214 -13.05 3.81 6.50
C ALA A 214 -12.19 5.06 6.75
N ILE A 215 -12.81 6.15 7.20
CA ILE A 215 -12.10 7.40 7.51
C ILE A 215 -11.13 7.21 8.68
N THR A 216 -11.56 6.57 9.77
CA THR A 216 -10.70 6.29 10.92
C THR A 216 -9.46 5.50 10.52
N HIS A 217 -9.61 4.47 9.68
CA HIS A 217 -8.50 3.62 9.28
C HIS A 217 -7.61 4.25 8.20
N THR A 218 -8.10 5.17 7.40
CA THR A 218 -7.28 5.89 6.39
C THR A 218 -6.64 7.18 6.90
N THR A 219 -7.06 7.72 8.06
CA THR A 219 -6.52 8.98 8.57
C THR A 219 -5.79 8.85 9.90
N THR A 220 -6.27 7.95 10.79
CA THR A 220 -5.78 7.86 12.18
C THR A 220 -4.91 6.65 12.42
N SER A 221 -5.38 5.45 12.06
CA SER A 221 -4.66 4.21 12.34
C SER A 221 -3.68 3.79 11.24
N GLY A 222 -3.90 4.25 10.00
CA GLY A 222 -3.11 3.83 8.84
C GLY A 222 -3.28 2.35 8.47
N VAL A 223 -4.31 1.68 8.96
CA VAL A 223 -4.60 0.28 8.65
C VAL A 223 -5.07 0.13 7.21
N ALA A 224 -5.92 1.05 6.73
CA ALA A 224 -6.40 1.07 5.36
C ALA A 224 -5.61 2.06 4.49
N ASP A 225 -5.38 1.67 3.24
CA ASP A 225 -4.61 2.47 2.29
C ASP A 225 -5.47 3.51 1.58
N LEU A 226 -6.73 3.16 1.24
CA LEU A 226 -7.67 4.05 0.56
C LEU A 226 -9.11 3.79 1.00
N ALA A 227 -9.93 4.84 0.91
CA ALA A 227 -11.38 4.80 1.12
C ALA A 227 -12.10 5.33 -0.13
N PHE A 228 -13.16 4.63 -0.54
CA PHE A 228 -13.94 4.93 -1.73
C PHE A 228 -15.39 5.22 -1.36
N GLU A 229 -16.11 5.92 -2.25
CA GLU A 229 -17.46 6.42 -1.95
C GLU A 229 -18.49 5.28 -1.90
N ASP A 230 -18.38 4.30 -2.80
CA ASP A 230 -19.31 3.16 -2.88
C ASP A 230 -18.63 1.89 -3.42
N ASP A 231 -19.38 0.79 -3.46
CA ASP A 231 -18.91 -0.51 -3.92
C ASP A 231 -18.39 -0.45 -5.37
N VAL A 232 -19.05 0.28 -6.27
CA VAL A 232 -18.68 0.35 -7.69
C VAL A 232 -17.40 1.13 -7.87
N ASP A 233 -17.29 2.31 -7.23
CA ASP A 233 -16.05 3.11 -7.27
C ASP A 233 -14.87 2.30 -6.74
N ALA A 234 -15.02 1.64 -5.59
CA ALA A 234 -14.00 0.81 -4.99
C ALA A 234 -13.50 -0.30 -5.94
N LEU A 235 -14.41 -1.01 -6.59
CA LEU A 235 -14.08 -2.10 -7.53
C LEU A 235 -13.40 -1.58 -8.80
N LEU A 236 -13.85 -0.47 -9.35
CA LEU A 236 -13.22 0.15 -10.53
C LEU A 236 -11.81 0.69 -10.23
N GLN A 237 -11.62 1.32 -9.06
CA GLN A 237 -10.30 1.76 -8.63
C GLN A 237 -9.37 0.59 -8.33
N LEU A 238 -9.90 -0.51 -7.79
CA LEU A 238 -9.12 -1.74 -7.62
C LEU A 238 -8.66 -2.30 -8.97
N ARG A 239 -9.52 -2.33 -9.99
CA ARG A 239 -9.11 -2.72 -11.36
C ARG A 239 -7.95 -1.84 -11.87
N ARG A 240 -8.08 -0.52 -11.72
CA ARG A 240 -7.01 0.42 -12.10
C ARG A 240 -5.71 0.14 -11.36
N PHE A 241 -5.79 -0.11 -10.05
CA PHE A 241 -4.66 -0.44 -9.19
C PHE A 241 -3.94 -1.72 -9.65
N MET A 242 -4.68 -2.78 -9.99
CA MET A 242 -4.12 -4.03 -10.48
C MET A 242 -3.29 -3.87 -11.75
N GLY A 243 -3.55 -2.83 -12.53
CA GLY A 243 -2.77 -2.50 -13.74
C GLY A 243 -1.32 -2.12 -13.49
N PHE A 244 -0.91 -1.80 -12.26
CA PHE A 244 0.47 -1.50 -11.90
C PHE A 244 1.25 -2.74 -11.44
N LEU A 245 0.57 -3.81 -11.02
CA LEU A 245 1.17 -4.94 -10.34
C LEU A 245 1.49 -6.10 -11.29
N PRO A 246 2.61 -6.82 -11.08
CA PRO A 246 2.82 -8.12 -11.74
C PRO A 246 1.88 -9.17 -11.13
N SER A 247 1.74 -10.30 -11.81
CA SER A 247 0.92 -11.41 -11.30
C SER A 247 1.57 -12.12 -10.10
N SER A 248 2.89 -12.13 -10.04
CA SER A 248 3.65 -12.76 -8.95
C SER A 248 5.06 -12.19 -8.85
N ASN A 249 5.80 -12.60 -7.82
CA ASN A 249 7.21 -12.26 -7.64
C ASN A 249 8.14 -12.82 -8.74
N ARG A 250 7.64 -13.71 -9.59
CA ARG A 250 8.38 -14.30 -10.71
C ARG A 250 8.30 -13.48 -12.00
N GLU A 251 7.45 -12.46 -12.03
CA GLU A 251 7.20 -11.64 -13.20
C GLU A 251 7.68 -10.21 -12.98
N GLN A 252 7.94 -9.53 -14.09
CA GLN A 252 8.17 -8.09 -14.09
C GLN A 252 6.84 -7.33 -14.10
N PRO A 253 6.78 -6.10 -13.56
CA PRO A 253 5.59 -5.26 -13.66
C PRO A 253 5.17 -5.05 -15.13
N PRO A 254 3.86 -5.00 -15.41
CA PRO A 254 3.35 -4.93 -16.77
C PRO A 254 3.66 -3.58 -17.42
N LYS A 255 4.37 -3.58 -18.53
CA LYS A 255 4.58 -2.36 -19.34
C LYS A 255 3.31 -2.00 -20.08
N ARG A 256 3.03 -0.70 -20.18
CA ARG A 256 1.93 -0.13 -20.96
C ARG A 256 2.51 0.80 -22.03
N GLU A 257 1.87 0.83 -23.19
CA GLU A 257 2.20 1.84 -24.19
C GLU A 257 1.85 3.23 -23.67
N THR A 258 2.70 4.20 -23.97
CA THR A 258 2.50 5.60 -23.62
C THR A 258 2.79 6.50 -24.81
N SER A 259 2.04 7.56 -24.96
CA SER A 259 2.30 8.63 -25.92
C SER A 259 3.22 9.72 -25.35
N ASP A 260 3.54 9.67 -24.05
CA ASP A 260 4.37 10.66 -23.37
C ASP A 260 5.87 10.42 -23.66
N PRO A 261 6.56 11.35 -24.34
CA PRO A 261 7.94 11.12 -24.78
C PRO A 261 8.90 10.88 -23.61
N GLU A 262 9.79 9.91 -23.77
CA GLU A 262 10.85 9.60 -22.78
C GLU A 262 11.71 10.82 -22.46
N ASP A 263 12.10 11.56 -23.48
CA ASP A 263 13.04 12.69 -23.40
C ASP A 263 12.35 14.04 -23.19
N ARG A 264 11.06 14.06 -22.93
CA ARG A 264 10.30 15.31 -22.70
C ARG A 264 10.92 16.13 -21.57
N PRO A 265 11.37 17.36 -21.84
CA PRO A 265 11.78 18.28 -20.78
C PRO A 265 10.55 18.88 -20.11
N GLU A 266 10.67 19.23 -18.83
CA GLU A 266 9.62 19.92 -18.08
C GLU A 266 10.15 21.23 -17.49
N PRO A 267 10.14 22.33 -18.28
CA PRO A 267 10.74 23.61 -17.88
C PRO A 267 10.17 24.21 -16.61
N SER A 268 8.92 23.91 -16.27
CA SER A 268 8.29 24.44 -15.04
C SER A 268 8.95 23.93 -13.75
N LEU A 269 9.71 22.83 -13.82
CA LEU A 269 10.46 22.32 -12.68
C LEU A 269 11.64 23.21 -12.29
N ASP A 270 12.17 24.01 -13.20
CA ASP A 270 13.30 24.90 -12.91
C ASP A 270 12.96 26.00 -11.90
N THR A 271 11.68 26.24 -11.67
CA THR A 271 11.16 27.25 -10.73
C THR A 271 10.26 26.66 -9.63
N LEU A 272 10.15 25.33 -9.57
CA LEU A 272 9.28 24.66 -8.60
C LEU A 272 9.78 24.85 -7.16
N VAL A 273 11.08 24.67 -6.94
CA VAL A 273 11.67 24.85 -5.61
C VAL A 273 11.89 26.35 -5.35
N PRO A 274 11.26 26.91 -4.30
CA PRO A 274 11.46 28.31 -3.96
C PRO A 274 12.90 28.64 -3.57
N ALA A 275 13.37 29.83 -3.94
CA ALA A 275 14.68 30.32 -3.52
C ALA A 275 14.82 30.45 -1.99
N ASN A 276 13.73 30.74 -1.29
CA ASN A 276 13.70 30.73 0.18
C ASN A 276 13.60 29.28 0.69
N PRO A 277 14.62 28.75 1.40
CA PRO A 277 14.64 27.36 1.86
C PRO A 277 13.58 27.02 2.90
N ASN A 278 12.94 28.03 3.49
CA ASN A 278 11.86 27.84 4.47
C ASN A 278 10.47 27.88 3.83
N LYS A 279 10.36 28.23 2.54
CA LYS A 279 9.09 28.20 1.83
C LYS A 279 8.82 26.79 1.29
N PRO A 280 7.70 26.14 1.69
CA PRO A 280 7.36 24.81 1.17
C PRO A 280 6.91 24.87 -0.30
N TYR A 281 6.95 23.75 -0.96
CA TYR A 281 6.33 23.47 -2.26
C TYR A 281 5.70 22.09 -2.24
N ASP A 282 4.80 21.83 -3.17
CA ASP A 282 4.12 20.55 -3.27
C ASP A 282 4.95 19.55 -4.09
N MET A 283 5.44 18.50 -3.44
CA MET A 283 6.19 17.44 -4.10
C MET A 283 5.33 16.64 -5.10
N LYS A 284 4.02 16.60 -4.91
CA LYS A 284 3.11 15.92 -5.84
C LYS A 284 3.08 16.60 -7.20
N GLU A 285 3.24 17.92 -7.25
CA GLU A 285 3.36 18.66 -8.51
C GLU A 285 4.57 18.19 -9.33
N LEU A 286 5.72 17.93 -8.68
CA LEU A 286 6.88 17.33 -9.34
C LEU A 286 6.55 15.95 -9.89
N ILE A 287 5.95 15.08 -9.06
CA ILE A 287 5.63 13.71 -9.43
C ILE A 287 4.74 13.69 -10.67
N GLU A 288 3.61 14.43 -10.64
CA GLU A 288 2.64 14.50 -11.73
C GLU A 288 3.25 15.03 -13.04
N LYS A 289 4.18 15.96 -12.94
CA LYS A 289 4.85 16.54 -14.12
C LYS A 289 5.83 15.60 -14.82
N ILE A 290 6.37 14.61 -14.11
CA ILE A 290 7.40 13.73 -14.67
C ILE A 290 6.90 12.33 -15.03
N VAL A 291 5.77 11.90 -14.48
CA VAL A 291 5.19 10.58 -14.78
C VAL A 291 4.40 10.61 -16.09
N ASP A 292 4.16 9.44 -16.67
CA ASP A 292 3.40 9.31 -17.90
C ASP A 292 1.98 9.83 -17.70
N GLU A 293 1.53 10.69 -18.61
CA GLU A 293 0.20 11.30 -18.65
C GLU A 293 -0.23 11.98 -17.32
N GLY A 294 0.72 12.25 -16.42
CA GLY A 294 0.43 12.79 -15.09
C GLY A 294 -0.30 11.80 -14.16
N GLU A 295 -0.32 10.51 -14.51
CA GLU A 295 -1.04 9.49 -13.76
C GLU A 295 -0.25 9.04 -12.53
N PHE A 296 -0.69 9.46 -11.35
CA PHE A 296 -0.15 9.03 -10.07
C PHE A 296 -1.25 8.40 -9.20
N PHE A 297 -1.06 7.13 -8.86
CA PHE A 297 -1.96 6.41 -7.95
C PHE A 297 -1.40 6.48 -6.54
N GLU A 298 -1.77 7.52 -5.81
CA GLU A 298 -1.30 7.75 -4.44
C GLU A 298 -1.96 6.78 -3.46
N LEU A 299 -1.18 6.24 -2.52
CA LEU A 299 -1.62 5.40 -1.41
C LEU A 299 -1.49 6.16 -0.10
N GLN A 300 -2.43 5.95 0.81
CA GLN A 300 -2.48 6.60 2.13
C GLN A 300 -2.32 8.14 2.07
N PRO A 301 -3.05 8.85 1.19
CA PRO A 301 -2.87 10.29 1.05
C PRO A 301 -3.22 11.08 2.31
N ALA A 302 -4.11 10.55 3.15
CA ALA A 302 -4.59 11.17 4.38
C ALA A 302 -3.86 10.71 5.65
N TYR A 303 -2.94 9.73 5.54
CA TYR A 303 -2.13 9.22 6.65
C TYR A 303 -0.67 9.51 6.43
N ALA A 304 0.04 10.00 7.48
CA ALA A 304 1.46 10.33 7.42
C ALA A 304 1.81 11.13 6.15
N GLY A 305 1.13 12.26 5.93
CA GLY A 305 1.21 13.08 4.72
C GLY A 305 2.59 13.73 4.47
N ASN A 306 3.50 13.68 5.43
CA ASN A 306 4.90 14.10 5.33
C ASN A 306 5.75 13.17 4.42
N ILE A 307 5.24 11.96 4.10
CA ILE A 307 5.77 11.10 3.05
C ILE A 307 4.67 10.73 2.06
N VAL A 308 4.98 10.80 0.78
CA VAL A 308 4.09 10.43 -0.33
C VAL A 308 4.55 9.09 -0.88
N ILE A 309 3.62 8.15 -1.02
CA ILE A 309 3.86 6.85 -1.65
C ILE A 309 2.78 6.56 -2.69
N GLY A 310 3.12 5.83 -3.72
CA GLY A 310 2.14 5.42 -4.73
C GLY A 310 2.79 4.83 -5.96
N PHE A 311 1.97 4.45 -6.92
CA PHE A 311 2.40 3.90 -8.19
C PHE A 311 2.19 4.89 -9.33
N ALA A 312 3.13 4.88 -10.25
CA ALA A 312 3.06 5.64 -11.50
C ALA A 312 3.71 4.84 -12.62
N ARG A 313 3.74 5.42 -13.82
CA ARG A 313 4.54 4.89 -14.94
C ARG A 313 5.51 5.92 -15.44
N ILE A 314 6.68 5.46 -15.84
CA ILE A 314 7.69 6.28 -16.53
C ILE A 314 8.14 5.50 -17.78
N SER A 315 7.88 6.05 -18.95
CA SER A 315 8.11 5.38 -20.24
C SER A 315 7.43 4.01 -20.32
N GLY A 316 6.17 3.96 -19.86
CA GLY A 316 5.34 2.77 -19.82
C GLY A 316 5.64 1.77 -18.70
N ARG A 317 6.72 1.96 -17.94
CA ARG A 317 7.13 1.05 -16.85
C ARG A 317 6.50 1.46 -15.54
N PRO A 318 5.79 0.56 -14.83
CA PRO A 318 5.37 0.81 -13.46
C PRO A 318 6.56 1.06 -12.55
N VAL A 319 6.42 2.05 -11.68
CA VAL A 319 7.39 2.42 -10.65
C VAL A 319 6.68 2.70 -9.34
N GLY A 320 7.32 2.38 -8.23
CA GLY A 320 6.93 2.86 -6.91
C GLY A 320 7.57 4.23 -6.66
N ILE A 321 6.76 5.21 -6.29
CA ILE A 321 7.21 6.55 -5.90
C ILE A 321 7.25 6.64 -4.39
N VAL A 322 8.37 7.13 -3.84
CA VAL A 322 8.51 7.49 -2.43
C VAL A 322 9.08 8.90 -2.36
N ALA A 323 8.40 9.83 -1.72
CA ALA A 323 8.84 11.21 -1.71
C ALA A 323 8.55 11.90 -0.38
N ASN A 324 9.45 12.78 0.07
CA ASN A 324 9.14 13.67 1.18
C ASN A 324 8.17 14.77 0.72
N GLN A 325 7.22 15.16 1.58
CA GLN A 325 6.29 16.26 1.31
C GLN A 325 6.64 17.47 2.16
N PRO A 326 7.31 18.50 1.59
CA PRO A 326 7.72 19.68 2.37
C PRO A 326 6.56 20.48 2.97
N MET A 327 5.36 20.33 2.43
CA MET A 327 4.16 21.00 2.95
C MET A 327 3.67 20.46 4.29
N VAL A 328 4.10 19.24 4.66
CA VAL A 328 3.69 18.58 5.89
C VAL A 328 4.94 18.30 6.74
N LEU A 329 5.00 18.82 7.96
CA LEU A 329 6.15 18.69 8.87
C LEU A 329 7.50 19.04 8.21
N ALA A 330 7.50 19.95 7.23
CA ALA A 330 8.67 20.31 6.42
C ALA A 330 9.37 19.13 5.73
N GLY A 331 8.68 17.99 5.55
CA GLY A 331 9.23 16.76 5.01
C GLY A 331 10.02 15.91 6.01
N CYS A 332 10.00 16.22 7.31
CA CYS A 332 10.63 15.40 8.33
C CYS A 332 10.05 13.98 8.34
N LEU A 333 10.91 13.00 8.64
CA LEU A 333 10.46 11.64 8.91
C LEU A 333 10.04 11.51 10.38
N ASP A 334 8.91 10.89 10.61
CA ASP A 334 8.39 10.50 11.92
C ASP A 334 8.09 8.99 11.95
N ILE A 335 7.54 8.52 13.07
CA ILE A 335 7.22 7.10 13.25
C ILE A 335 6.31 6.59 12.13
N ASP A 336 5.25 7.33 11.82
CA ASP A 336 4.23 6.86 10.89
C ASP A 336 4.70 6.93 9.44
N SER A 337 5.39 7.97 9.04
CA SER A 337 6.00 8.07 7.71
C SER A 337 7.09 7.01 7.48
N ALA A 338 7.88 6.70 8.51
CA ALA A 338 8.88 5.64 8.43
C ALA A 338 8.24 4.25 8.24
N LYS A 339 7.17 3.94 8.96
CA LYS A 339 6.40 2.70 8.79
C LYS A 339 5.74 2.61 7.41
N LYS A 340 5.05 3.68 7.00
CA LYS A 340 4.39 3.81 5.70
C LYS A 340 5.36 3.58 4.55
N GLY A 341 6.48 4.30 4.55
CA GLY A 341 7.52 4.16 3.52
C GLY A 341 8.17 2.78 3.51
N ALA A 342 8.51 2.23 4.68
CA ALA A 342 9.15 0.93 4.79
C ALA A 342 8.27 -0.21 4.23
N ARG A 343 6.99 -0.22 4.57
CA ARG A 343 6.03 -1.20 4.06
C ARG A 343 5.94 -1.16 2.53
N PHE A 344 5.84 0.05 1.98
CA PHE A 344 5.74 0.26 0.54
C PHE A 344 7.02 -0.14 -0.22
N VAL A 345 8.19 0.25 0.28
CA VAL A 345 9.48 -0.16 -0.31
C VAL A 345 9.63 -1.67 -0.33
N ARG A 346 9.27 -2.36 0.75
CA ARG A 346 9.30 -3.84 0.81
C ARG A 346 8.36 -4.48 -0.19
N PHE A 347 7.15 -3.94 -0.35
CA PHE A 347 6.21 -4.41 -1.36
C PHE A 347 6.81 -4.29 -2.77
N CYS A 348 7.33 -3.11 -3.12
CA CYS A 348 7.97 -2.90 -4.41
C CYS A 348 9.10 -3.90 -4.67
N ASP A 349 9.95 -4.14 -3.67
CA ASP A 349 11.05 -5.10 -3.79
C ASP A 349 10.56 -6.55 -3.96
N CYS A 350 9.52 -6.97 -3.22
CA CYS A 350 8.92 -8.30 -3.38
C CYS A 350 8.41 -8.56 -4.80
N PHE A 351 7.91 -7.52 -5.47
CA PHE A 351 7.23 -7.67 -6.76
C PHE A 351 7.96 -6.99 -7.93
N ASN A 352 9.29 -6.87 -7.84
CA ASN A 352 10.16 -6.40 -8.92
C ASN A 352 9.83 -4.99 -9.44
N ILE A 353 9.18 -4.15 -8.63
CA ILE A 353 8.79 -2.79 -9.01
C ILE A 353 9.95 -1.84 -8.70
N PRO A 354 10.53 -1.17 -9.70
CA PRO A 354 11.57 -0.17 -9.49
C PRO A 354 11.08 0.97 -8.59
N ILE A 355 11.98 1.54 -7.78
CA ILE A 355 11.65 2.60 -6.84
C ILE A 355 12.31 3.91 -7.29
N VAL A 356 11.50 4.96 -7.40
CA VAL A 356 11.95 6.33 -7.64
C VAL A 356 11.69 7.15 -6.37
N THR A 357 12.75 7.74 -5.83
CA THR A 357 12.69 8.50 -4.57
C THR A 357 13.00 9.97 -4.81
N PHE A 358 12.13 10.87 -4.31
CA PHE A 358 12.37 12.31 -4.29
C PHE A 358 12.64 12.77 -2.87
N VAL A 359 13.74 13.49 -2.67
CA VAL A 359 14.24 13.82 -1.34
C VAL A 359 14.22 15.32 -1.09
N ASP A 360 13.48 15.71 -0.07
CA ASP A 360 13.56 17.00 0.59
C ASP A 360 13.27 16.78 2.08
N VAL A 361 14.30 16.39 2.85
CA VAL A 361 14.16 15.94 4.24
C VAL A 361 15.16 16.65 5.16
N PRO A 362 14.68 17.42 6.14
CA PRO A 362 15.57 18.09 7.09
C PRO A 362 16.06 17.17 8.22
N GLY A 363 15.48 15.99 8.39
CA GLY A 363 15.83 15.03 9.42
C GLY A 363 14.67 14.19 9.90
N PHE A 364 14.88 13.43 10.96
CA PHE A 364 13.83 12.83 11.76
C PHE A 364 13.19 13.85 12.67
N LEU A 365 11.87 13.74 12.90
CA LEU A 365 11.13 14.67 13.75
C LEU A 365 11.60 14.51 15.21
N PRO A 366 12.13 15.58 15.87
CA PRO A 366 12.54 15.51 17.25
C PRO A 366 11.33 15.62 18.20
N GLY A 367 11.52 15.20 19.44
CA GLY A 367 10.57 15.42 20.53
C GLY A 367 10.32 14.17 21.36
N THR A 368 9.85 14.37 22.58
CA THR A 368 9.61 13.29 23.55
C THR A 368 8.55 12.32 23.08
N ASP A 369 7.53 12.79 22.36
CA ASP A 369 6.50 11.93 21.77
C ASP A 369 7.13 10.91 20.79
N GLN A 370 7.98 11.37 19.89
CA GLN A 370 8.68 10.50 18.93
C GLN A 370 9.66 9.55 19.62
N GLU A 371 10.47 10.07 20.58
CA GLU A 371 11.45 9.25 21.31
C GLU A 371 10.78 8.17 22.16
N TYR A 372 9.74 8.52 22.92
CA TYR A 372 9.05 7.58 23.79
C TYR A 372 8.23 6.53 23.05
N ASN A 373 7.73 6.87 21.86
CA ASN A 373 7.02 5.94 20.98
C ASN A 373 7.97 5.17 20.03
N GLY A 374 9.29 5.32 20.15
CA GLY A 374 10.28 4.47 19.52
C GLY A 374 10.68 4.87 18.11
N ILE A 375 10.81 6.18 17.82
CA ILE A 375 11.25 6.69 16.50
C ILE A 375 12.53 6.00 16.02
N ILE A 376 13.48 5.68 16.91
CA ILE A 376 14.73 5.01 16.57
C ILE A 376 14.46 3.67 15.91
N LYS A 377 13.58 2.85 16.51
CA LYS A 377 13.20 1.53 15.99
C LYS A 377 12.37 1.63 14.71
N HIS A 378 11.43 2.55 14.68
CA HIS A 378 10.55 2.75 13.53
C HIS A 378 11.28 3.40 12.34
N GLY A 379 12.17 4.36 12.59
CA GLY A 379 13.04 4.92 11.55
C GLY A 379 13.98 3.89 10.94
N ALA A 380 14.49 2.97 11.77
CA ALA A 380 15.32 1.86 11.30
C ALA A 380 14.58 0.92 10.33
N LYS A 381 13.25 0.83 10.37
CA LYS A 381 12.47 0.02 9.40
C LYS A 381 12.62 0.54 7.97
N LEU A 382 12.57 1.84 7.76
CA LEU A 382 12.71 2.44 6.44
C LEU A 382 14.14 2.28 5.92
N LEU A 383 15.15 2.50 6.77
CA LEU A 383 16.54 2.22 6.45
C LEU A 383 16.74 0.76 6.05
N PHE A 384 16.20 -0.15 6.83
CA PHE A 384 16.28 -1.59 6.57
C PHE A 384 15.66 -1.95 5.22
N ALA A 385 14.45 -1.44 4.94
CA ALA A 385 13.75 -1.71 3.69
C ALA A 385 14.55 -1.26 2.47
N TYR A 386 15.09 -0.05 2.48
CA TYR A 386 15.91 0.44 1.37
C TYR A 386 17.24 -0.31 1.21
N ALA A 387 17.91 -0.63 2.34
CA ALA A 387 19.16 -1.36 2.31
C ALA A 387 19.00 -2.80 1.80
N GLU A 388 17.87 -3.45 2.13
CA GLU A 388 17.57 -4.81 1.69
C GLU A 388 17.08 -4.88 0.24
N ALA A 389 16.40 -3.85 -0.25
CA ALA A 389 15.79 -3.84 -1.58
C ALA A 389 16.81 -4.06 -2.70
N THR A 390 16.46 -4.97 -3.60
CA THR A 390 17.30 -5.40 -4.74
C THR A 390 16.84 -4.83 -6.07
N VAL A 391 15.63 -4.29 -6.15
CA VAL A 391 15.08 -3.63 -7.34
C VAL A 391 15.89 -2.39 -7.73
N PRO A 392 15.77 -1.91 -8.98
CA PRO A 392 16.34 -0.63 -9.37
C PRO A 392 15.88 0.51 -8.45
N LYS A 393 16.82 1.30 -7.97
CA LYS A 393 16.58 2.46 -7.10
C LYS A 393 17.18 3.71 -7.70
N VAL A 394 16.32 4.66 -8.07
CA VAL A 394 16.70 5.96 -8.63
C VAL A 394 16.27 7.06 -7.67
N THR A 395 17.21 7.91 -7.27
CA THR A 395 16.96 8.96 -6.28
C THR A 395 17.26 10.32 -6.87
N VAL A 396 16.41 11.30 -6.60
CA VAL A 396 16.60 12.71 -6.96
C VAL A 396 16.48 13.56 -5.70
N ILE A 397 17.55 14.21 -5.31
CA ILE A 397 17.56 15.14 -4.17
C ILE A 397 17.21 16.53 -4.71
N THR A 398 16.04 17.03 -4.33
CA THR A 398 15.52 18.30 -4.85
C THR A 398 15.97 19.50 -4.02
N ARG A 399 16.10 19.34 -2.69
CA ARG A 399 16.52 20.39 -1.78
C ARG A 399 17.26 19.81 -0.59
N LYS A 400 16.65 19.74 0.61
CA LYS A 400 17.30 19.28 1.84
C LYS A 400 17.52 17.78 1.87
N ALA A 401 18.69 17.38 2.35
CA ALA A 401 19.02 15.99 2.63
C ALA A 401 20.01 15.96 3.81
N TYR A 402 19.48 15.98 5.05
CA TYR A 402 20.27 16.19 6.25
C TYR A 402 20.36 14.97 7.15
N GLY A 403 21.56 14.74 7.68
CA GLY A 403 21.84 13.76 8.73
C GLY A 403 21.46 12.33 8.34
N GLY A 404 21.03 11.54 9.31
CA GLY A 404 20.61 10.14 9.06
C GLY A 404 19.41 10.00 8.12
N ALA A 405 18.58 11.02 7.96
CA ALA A 405 17.48 11.00 7.01
C ALA A 405 17.96 11.04 5.56
N TYR A 406 19.09 11.71 5.26
CA TYR A 406 19.78 11.60 3.98
C TYR A 406 20.13 10.15 3.67
N ASP A 407 20.73 9.43 4.64
CA ASP A 407 21.07 8.02 4.44
C ASP A 407 19.83 7.17 4.15
N VAL A 408 18.79 7.34 4.96
CA VAL A 408 17.56 6.52 4.94
C VAL A 408 16.80 6.67 3.62
N MET A 409 16.73 7.88 3.05
CA MET A 409 15.96 8.17 1.83
C MET A 409 16.68 7.71 0.56
N SER A 410 16.98 6.42 0.46
CA SER A 410 17.57 5.79 -0.74
C SER A 410 18.89 6.39 -1.19
N SER A 411 19.79 6.67 -0.24
CA SER A 411 21.11 7.20 -0.55
C SER A 411 21.95 6.23 -1.38
N LYS A 412 22.99 6.77 -2.03
CA LYS A 412 24.01 5.98 -2.72
C LYS A 412 24.63 4.92 -1.81
N HIS A 413 24.80 5.26 -0.53
CA HIS A 413 25.42 4.38 0.48
C HIS A 413 24.56 3.18 0.86
N LEU A 414 23.23 3.28 0.71
CA LEU A 414 22.28 2.17 0.87
C LEU A 414 21.96 1.47 -0.45
N ARG A 415 22.97 1.29 -1.29
CA ARG A 415 22.87 0.57 -2.58
C ARG A 415 21.93 1.27 -3.57
N GLY A 416 21.81 2.61 -3.52
CA GLY A 416 21.16 3.41 -4.54
C GLY A 416 21.90 3.27 -5.88
N ASP A 417 21.20 2.94 -6.96
CA ASP A 417 21.81 2.68 -8.26
C ASP A 417 22.17 3.97 -8.99
N ALA A 418 21.21 4.91 -9.07
CA ALA A 418 21.40 6.23 -9.67
C ALA A 418 20.89 7.29 -8.71
N ASN A 419 21.79 8.18 -8.30
CA ASN A 419 21.51 9.27 -7.37
C ASN A 419 21.82 10.61 -8.03
N TYR A 420 20.81 11.42 -8.26
CA TYR A 420 20.92 12.76 -8.84
C TYR A 420 20.59 13.83 -7.82
N ALA A 421 21.11 15.01 -8.01
CA ALA A 421 20.74 16.18 -7.22
C ALA A 421 20.37 17.35 -8.14
N TRP A 422 19.42 18.18 -7.71
CA TRP A 422 19.18 19.48 -8.34
C TRP A 422 20.21 20.49 -7.84
N PRO A 423 20.44 21.60 -8.54
CA PRO A 423 21.34 22.65 -8.06
C PRO A 423 20.94 23.25 -6.72
N THR A 424 19.67 23.14 -6.34
CA THR A 424 19.09 23.57 -5.07
C THR A 424 19.31 22.60 -3.92
N ALA A 425 19.96 21.45 -4.17
CA ALA A 425 20.16 20.44 -3.14
C ALA A 425 21.17 20.87 -2.08
N GLU A 426 20.86 20.57 -0.84
CA GLU A 426 21.71 20.79 0.32
C GLU A 426 21.93 19.43 1.02
N ILE A 427 23.12 18.85 0.82
CA ILE A 427 23.48 17.53 1.36
C ILE A 427 24.49 17.75 2.48
N ALA A 428 24.08 17.56 3.72
CA ALA A 428 24.91 17.87 4.90
C ALA A 428 24.52 17.08 6.14
N VAL A 429 25.39 17.11 7.16
CA VAL A 429 25.09 16.49 8.46
C VAL A 429 23.88 17.15 9.15
N MET A 430 23.76 18.47 8.99
CA MET A 430 22.63 19.26 9.52
C MET A 430 22.52 20.58 8.74
N GLY A 431 21.44 21.33 8.97
CA GLY A 431 21.27 22.65 8.37
C GLY A 431 22.38 23.59 8.75
N SER A 432 22.82 24.44 7.80
CA SER A 432 24.00 25.31 7.90
C SER A 432 24.01 26.18 9.14
N LYS A 433 22.85 26.78 9.51
CA LYS A 433 22.75 27.61 10.73
C LYS A 433 23.06 26.83 12.00
N GLY A 434 22.44 25.65 12.16
CA GLY A 434 22.69 24.80 13.32
C GLY A 434 24.14 24.32 13.41
N ALA A 435 24.75 23.98 12.28
CA ALA A 435 26.18 23.61 12.22
C ALA A 435 27.07 24.76 12.65
N VAL A 436 26.82 25.98 12.20
CA VAL A 436 27.58 27.17 12.53
C VAL A 436 27.45 27.52 14.02
N GLU A 437 26.25 27.44 14.58
CA GLU A 437 26.03 27.69 16.02
C GLU A 437 26.79 26.69 16.92
N ILE A 438 27.02 25.46 16.44
CA ILE A 438 27.82 24.47 17.17
C ILE A 438 29.32 24.75 17.01
N ILE A 439 29.78 24.95 15.78
CA ILE A 439 31.22 25.14 15.46
C ILE A 439 31.73 26.46 16.02
N PHE A 440 30.93 27.52 15.92
CA PHE A 440 31.29 28.89 16.32
C PHE A 440 30.45 29.33 17.53
N ARG A 441 30.37 28.45 18.54
CA ARG A 441 29.56 28.69 19.73
C ARG A 441 29.91 30.01 20.46
N GLN A 442 31.15 30.49 20.34
CA GLN A 442 31.58 31.76 20.91
C GLN A 442 30.95 32.99 20.22
N ASP A 443 30.47 32.86 19.01
CA ASP A 443 29.85 33.94 18.22
C ASP A 443 28.32 33.98 18.40
N ILE A 444 27.75 33.10 19.23
CA ILE A 444 26.34 33.14 19.59
C ILE A 444 26.04 34.45 20.33
N GLY A 445 25.13 35.25 19.76
CA GLY A 445 24.81 36.60 20.25
C GLY A 445 25.27 37.73 19.29
N GLU A 446 26.04 37.41 18.24
CA GLU A 446 26.42 38.32 17.17
C GLU A 446 25.72 37.90 15.84
N PRO A 447 24.47 38.34 15.58
CA PRO A 447 23.65 37.84 14.47
C PRO A 447 24.33 38.01 13.11
N GLU A 448 25.01 39.13 12.87
CA GLU A 448 25.69 39.40 11.58
C GLU A 448 26.83 38.41 11.32
N LYS A 449 27.60 38.07 12.38
CA LYS A 449 28.67 37.06 12.23
C LYS A 449 28.14 35.67 11.99
N ILE A 450 27.07 35.28 12.70
CA ILE A 450 26.41 34.00 12.51
C ILE A 450 25.86 33.90 11.08
N GLU A 451 25.24 34.95 10.55
CA GLU A 451 24.72 34.99 9.19
C GLU A 451 25.86 34.84 8.17
N GLN A 452 26.93 35.62 8.30
CA GLN A 452 28.11 35.50 7.44
C GLN A 452 28.70 34.09 7.46
N ARG A 453 28.90 33.50 8.63
CA ARG A 453 29.45 32.15 8.78
C ARG A 453 28.48 31.09 8.26
N THR A 454 27.18 31.30 8.36
CA THR A 454 26.16 30.39 7.79
C THR A 454 26.26 30.37 6.28
N GLN A 455 26.41 31.54 5.64
CA GLN A 455 26.61 31.63 4.21
C GLN A 455 27.93 30.99 3.77
N GLU A 456 29.04 31.27 4.46
CA GLU A 456 30.33 30.63 4.21
C GLU A 456 30.27 29.10 4.34
N TYR A 457 29.55 28.60 5.37
CA TYR A 457 29.37 27.18 5.58
C TYR A 457 28.52 26.55 4.48
N GLN A 458 27.43 27.21 4.07
CA GLN A 458 26.56 26.73 3.00
C GLN A 458 27.29 26.63 1.68
N GLU A 459 28.04 27.66 1.28
CA GLU A 459 28.85 27.66 0.07
C GLU A 459 29.93 26.56 0.07
N ARG A 460 30.50 26.28 1.24
CA ARG A 460 31.62 25.35 1.38
C ARG A 460 31.20 23.89 1.59
N PHE A 461 30.08 23.62 2.25
CA PHE A 461 29.72 22.28 2.70
C PHE A 461 28.30 21.83 2.35
N ALA A 462 27.31 22.71 2.29
CA ALA A 462 25.92 22.36 2.14
C ALA A 462 25.42 22.65 0.71
N ASN A 463 26.03 22.02 -0.28
CA ASN A 463 25.67 22.12 -1.68
C ASN A 463 25.89 20.79 -2.39
N PRO A 464 25.30 20.54 -3.58
CA PRO A 464 25.39 19.26 -4.24
C PRO A 464 26.78 18.97 -4.83
N PHE A 465 27.60 19.98 -5.07
CA PHE A 465 28.92 19.80 -5.71
C PHE A 465 29.93 19.15 -4.75
N VAL A 466 29.80 19.37 -3.44
CA VAL A 466 30.61 18.68 -2.43
C VAL A 466 30.32 17.17 -2.46
N ALA A 467 29.05 16.78 -2.43
CA ALA A 467 28.67 15.39 -2.56
C ALA A 467 29.09 14.79 -3.91
N GLY A 468 28.99 15.57 -4.98
CA GLY A 468 29.46 15.20 -6.31
C GLY A 468 30.95 14.95 -6.39
N SER A 469 31.78 15.80 -5.76
CA SER A 469 33.24 15.65 -5.72
C SER A 469 33.70 14.40 -4.95
N LEU A 470 32.87 13.91 -4.05
CA LEU A 470 33.10 12.70 -3.27
C LEU A 470 32.51 11.44 -3.93
N GLY A 471 31.79 11.58 -5.05
CA GLY A 471 31.11 10.47 -5.72
C GLY A 471 29.87 9.94 -4.98
N PHE A 472 29.25 10.76 -4.11
CA PHE A 472 28.06 10.38 -3.36
C PHE A 472 26.76 10.62 -4.12
N ILE A 473 26.85 11.36 -5.20
CA ILE A 473 25.82 11.48 -6.24
C ILE A 473 26.47 11.28 -7.62
N ASP A 474 25.69 10.82 -8.58
CA ASP A 474 26.19 10.53 -9.93
C ASP A 474 26.24 11.78 -10.82
N ASP A 475 25.33 12.75 -10.58
CA ASP A 475 25.31 14.01 -11.33
C ASP A 475 24.46 15.08 -10.63
N VAL A 476 24.77 16.34 -10.91
CA VAL A 476 23.90 17.49 -10.62
C VAL A 476 23.15 17.83 -11.89
N ILE A 477 21.82 17.65 -11.88
CA ILE A 477 20.99 17.73 -13.09
C ILE A 477 20.12 18.99 -13.12
N MET A 478 19.86 19.52 -14.31
CA MET A 478 18.84 20.55 -14.48
C MET A 478 17.46 19.98 -14.13
N PRO A 479 16.64 20.66 -13.30
CA PRO A 479 15.34 20.17 -12.89
C PRO A 479 14.43 19.76 -14.05
N ARG A 480 14.40 20.55 -15.12
CA ARG A 480 13.65 20.25 -16.35
C ARG A 480 13.98 18.90 -17.00
N ASN A 481 15.14 18.33 -16.73
CA ASN A 481 15.61 17.07 -17.30
C ASN A 481 15.34 15.85 -16.40
N THR A 482 14.65 16.02 -15.30
CA THR A 482 14.42 14.96 -14.28
C THR A 482 13.78 13.72 -14.90
N ARG A 483 12.68 13.86 -15.66
CA ARG A 483 12.03 12.73 -16.34
C ARG A 483 13.01 11.94 -17.21
N ARG A 484 13.72 12.62 -18.10
CA ARG A 484 14.69 12.00 -19.02
C ARG A 484 15.78 11.23 -18.27
N ARG A 485 16.31 11.80 -17.19
CA ARG A 485 17.39 11.17 -16.40
C ARG A 485 16.89 9.92 -15.68
N ILE A 486 15.70 9.98 -15.08
CA ILE A 486 15.08 8.83 -14.42
C ILE A 486 14.76 7.74 -15.44
N SER A 487 14.14 8.07 -16.57
CA SER A 487 13.79 7.09 -17.60
C SER A 487 15.00 6.35 -18.14
N ARG A 488 16.10 7.08 -18.42
CA ARG A 488 17.35 6.48 -18.89
C ARG A 488 18.00 5.59 -17.84
N ALA A 489 17.98 5.99 -16.58
CA ALA A 489 18.47 5.16 -15.47
C ALA A 489 17.65 3.87 -15.33
N LEU A 490 16.32 3.96 -15.37
CA LEU A 490 15.44 2.78 -15.31
C LEU A 490 15.66 1.83 -16.50
N ARG A 491 15.89 2.36 -17.70
CA ARG A 491 16.20 1.55 -18.88
C ARG A 491 17.56 0.86 -18.73
N LEU A 492 18.59 1.56 -18.24
CA LEU A 492 19.90 0.96 -17.96
C LEU A 492 19.79 -0.19 -16.94
N LEU A 493 18.98 -0.01 -15.94
CA LEU A 493 18.82 -0.93 -14.81
C LEU A 493 17.77 -2.05 -15.06
N GLU A 494 17.17 -2.11 -16.24
CA GLU A 494 16.09 -3.06 -16.55
C GLU A 494 16.48 -4.53 -16.26
N ASN A 495 17.75 -4.87 -16.50
CA ASN A 495 18.29 -6.20 -16.28
C ASN A 495 19.15 -6.29 -15.02
N LYS A 496 18.99 -5.36 -14.07
CA LYS A 496 19.71 -5.40 -12.80
C LYS A 496 19.48 -6.73 -12.09
N LYS A 497 20.58 -7.37 -11.68
CA LYS A 497 20.56 -8.55 -10.80
C LYS A 497 21.38 -8.25 -9.57
N LEU A 498 20.76 -8.37 -8.43
CA LEU A 498 21.39 -8.19 -7.13
C LEU A 498 20.79 -9.22 -6.17
N GLU A 499 21.64 -10.03 -5.57
CA GLU A 499 21.24 -11.03 -4.61
C GLU A 499 21.71 -10.65 -3.21
N ASN A 500 20.85 -10.83 -2.24
CA ASN A 500 21.22 -10.72 -0.83
C ASN A 500 21.85 -12.02 -0.35
N PRO A 501 22.70 -11.98 0.70
CA PRO A 501 23.15 -13.21 1.36
C PRO A 501 21.96 -14.09 1.74
N TRP A 502 22.15 -15.40 1.63
CA TRP A 502 21.09 -16.35 1.99
C TRP A 502 20.67 -16.19 3.45
N LYS A 503 19.36 -16.20 3.70
CA LYS A 503 18.75 -16.16 5.04
C LYS A 503 17.36 -16.79 4.97
N LYS A 504 16.86 -17.34 6.07
CA LYS A 504 15.50 -17.89 6.14
C LYS A 504 14.46 -16.79 5.90
N HIS A 505 14.65 -15.64 6.54
CA HIS A 505 13.90 -14.40 6.38
C HIS A 505 14.71 -13.25 6.98
N ALA A 506 14.34 -12.03 6.66
CA ALA A 506 14.90 -10.84 7.31
C ALA A 506 14.37 -10.70 8.74
N ASN A 507 15.25 -10.31 9.68
CA ASN A 507 14.85 -9.92 11.03
C ASN A 507 14.75 -8.40 11.10
N ILE A 508 13.73 -7.87 10.44
CA ILE A 508 13.45 -6.44 10.45
C ILE A 508 13.04 -5.99 11.86
N PRO A 509 13.43 -4.80 12.34
CA PRO A 509 12.99 -4.28 13.64
C PRO A 509 11.48 -4.04 13.61
N LEU A 510 10.70 -4.90 14.24
CA LEU A 510 9.24 -4.87 14.27
C LEU A 510 8.72 -3.93 15.38
#